data_b5d36c36d515cf982541a72da02906aa
#
_entry.id   b5d36c36d515cf982541a72da02906aa
#
_cell.length_a   1.000
_cell.length_b   1.000
_cell.length_c   1.000
_cell.angle_alpha   90.00
_cell.angle_beta   90.00
_cell.angle_gamma   90.00
#
_symmetry.space_group_name_H-M   'P 1'
#
loop_
_entity.id
_entity.type
_entity.pdbx_description
1 polymer ?
#
loop_
_entity_poly.entity_id
_entity_poly.type
_entity_poly.pdbx_seq_one_letter_code
_entity_poly.pdbx_strand_id
1 'polypeptide(L)'
;MPLNAEKIRAICFDVDGTLSDTDDVMVARLARLLDPFHFLFPRQETARLARRFLMAIEAPANFLIGLPDIIGLDGPLSRLIDLISRGVRHGKKNNFLLIPGVKEMLAELSQRYPLAVVSARDARTTNSFLEHFSLFPFFKCVATAQTCSHTKPFADPILWAAQEMGVPAQACLMVGDTTVDMRAGENAGSQTIGVLCGFGEEDELRRSGADLILDTTAELVDLMKK
;
A
#
# COMPACT_ATOMS: atom_id res chain seq x y z
N MET A 1 11.16 13.99 -10.29
CA MET A 1 12.61 14.40 -10.34
C MET A 1 13.44 13.16 -10.06
N PRO A 2 14.73 13.09 -10.44
CA PRO A 2 15.53 11.93 -10.04
C PRO A 2 15.64 11.88 -8.52
N LEU A 3 15.58 10.69 -7.96
CA LEU A 3 15.71 10.44 -6.52
C LEU A 3 17.02 11.03 -5.96
N ASN A 4 16.93 11.73 -4.86
CA ASN A 4 18.10 12.27 -4.13
C ASN A 4 18.18 11.63 -2.74
N ALA A 5 18.97 10.55 -2.63
CA ALA A 5 19.12 9.79 -1.39
C ALA A 5 19.70 10.63 -0.22
N GLU A 6 20.52 11.64 -0.50
CA GLU A 6 21.11 12.49 0.54
C GLU A 6 20.10 13.35 1.31
N LYS A 7 18.95 13.62 0.70
CA LYS A 7 17.86 14.38 1.33
C LYS A 7 16.96 13.51 2.20
N ILE A 8 17.02 12.19 2.06
CA ILE A 8 16.14 11.28 2.78
C ILE A 8 16.59 11.17 4.24
N ARG A 9 15.66 11.40 5.16
CA ARG A 9 15.85 11.32 6.61
C ARG A 9 14.92 10.32 7.28
N ALA A 10 13.85 9.90 6.61
CA ALA A 10 12.86 8.95 7.10
C ALA A 10 12.22 8.22 5.92
N ILE A 11 11.71 7.01 6.18
CA ILE A 11 11.12 6.16 5.14
C ILE A 11 9.72 5.70 5.59
N CYS A 12 8.73 5.90 4.72
CA CYS A 12 7.36 5.44 4.86
C CYS A 12 7.14 4.25 3.92
N PHE A 13 6.60 3.17 4.43
CA PHE A 13 6.29 1.97 3.65
C PHE A 13 4.78 1.72 3.60
N ASP A 14 4.25 1.42 2.43
CA ASP A 14 2.98 0.72 2.35
C ASP A 14 3.11 -0.73 2.83
N VAL A 15 1.98 -1.43 3.00
CA VAL A 15 1.94 -2.83 3.44
C VAL A 15 1.65 -3.77 2.29
N ASP A 16 0.50 -3.58 1.61
CA ASP A 16 0.04 -4.49 0.57
C ASP A 16 0.88 -4.35 -0.69
N GLY A 17 1.41 -5.47 -1.23
CA GLY A 17 2.27 -5.42 -2.41
C GLY A 17 3.65 -4.78 -2.18
N THR A 18 3.92 -4.24 -0.98
CA THR A 18 5.18 -3.56 -0.63
C THR A 18 5.96 -4.29 0.46
N LEU A 19 5.34 -4.59 1.58
CA LEU A 19 5.91 -5.42 2.66
C LEU A 19 5.29 -6.83 2.64
N SER A 20 3.99 -6.91 2.37
CA SER A 20 3.19 -8.13 2.34
C SER A 20 2.98 -8.58 0.90
N ASP A 21 3.26 -9.84 0.63
CA ASP A 21 2.88 -10.51 -0.62
C ASP A 21 1.40 -10.91 -0.54
N THR A 22 0.54 -9.91 -0.66
CA THR A 22 -0.92 -10.10 -0.59
C THR A 22 -1.51 -10.43 -1.96
N ASP A 23 -0.76 -10.15 -3.00
CA ASP A 23 -1.19 -10.14 -4.40
C ASP A 23 -1.58 -11.51 -4.91
N ASP A 24 -0.74 -12.50 -4.69
CA ASP A 24 -0.95 -13.84 -5.24
C ASP A 24 -2.20 -14.51 -4.65
N VAL A 25 -2.52 -14.24 -3.39
CA VAL A 25 -3.72 -14.81 -2.76
C VAL A 25 -4.99 -14.13 -3.27
N MET A 26 -4.96 -12.83 -3.46
CA MET A 26 -6.14 -12.04 -3.85
C MET A 26 -6.38 -12.15 -5.36
N VAL A 27 -5.33 -12.07 -6.16
CA VAL A 27 -5.37 -12.31 -7.62
C VAL A 27 -5.80 -13.75 -7.90
N ALA A 28 -5.27 -14.75 -7.18
CA ALA A 28 -5.67 -16.15 -7.36
C ALA A 28 -7.14 -16.40 -6.97
N ARG A 29 -7.66 -15.71 -5.96
CA ARG A 29 -9.10 -15.79 -5.60
C ARG A 29 -9.97 -15.14 -6.67
N LEU A 30 -9.60 -13.97 -7.16
CA LEU A 30 -10.35 -13.27 -8.20
C LEU A 30 -10.24 -14.00 -9.55
N ALA A 31 -9.07 -14.52 -9.89
CA ALA A 31 -8.90 -15.35 -11.07
C ALA A 31 -9.77 -16.62 -11.03
N ARG A 32 -9.89 -17.29 -9.85
CA ARG A 32 -10.81 -18.43 -9.66
C ARG A 32 -12.27 -18.03 -9.78
N LEU A 33 -12.66 -16.84 -9.36
CA LEU A 33 -14.03 -16.32 -9.54
C LEU A 33 -14.33 -15.99 -11.00
N LEU A 34 -13.31 -15.61 -11.78
CA LEU A 34 -13.41 -15.33 -13.21
C LEU A 34 -13.23 -16.59 -14.09
N ASP A 35 -12.74 -17.68 -13.53
CA ASP A 35 -12.51 -18.95 -14.22
C ASP A 35 -13.75 -19.50 -14.98
N PRO A 36 -14.99 -19.38 -14.45
CA PRO A 36 -16.19 -19.77 -15.21
C PRO A 36 -16.39 -18.95 -16.51
N PHE A 37 -15.77 -17.78 -16.60
CA PHE A 37 -15.87 -16.85 -17.73
C PHE A 37 -14.62 -16.88 -18.64
N HIS A 38 -13.75 -17.90 -18.49
CA HIS A 38 -12.48 -18.03 -19.24
C HIS A 38 -12.66 -18.06 -20.77
N PHE A 39 -13.86 -18.39 -21.27
CA PHE A 39 -14.19 -18.36 -22.69
C PHE A 39 -14.32 -16.95 -23.28
N LEU A 40 -14.46 -15.94 -22.41
CA LEU A 40 -14.56 -14.51 -22.80
C LEU A 40 -13.20 -13.80 -22.82
N PHE A 41 -12.17 -14.39 -22.19
CA PHE A 41 -10.85 -13.74 -22.04
C PHE A 41 -9.72 -14.76 -22.23
N PRO A 42 -8.62 -14.41 -22.97
CA PRO A 42 -7.42 -15.24 -23.04
C PRO A 42 -6.82 -15.47 -21.63
N ARG A 43 -6.41 -16.70 -21.32
CA ARG A 43 -5.90 -17.07 -19.98
C ARG A 43 -4.75 -16.20 -19.46
N GLN A 44 -3.94 -15.62 -20.34
CA GLN A 44 -2.84 -14.71 -19.95
C GLN A 44 -3.29 -13.30 -19.55
N GLU A 45 -4.49 -12.89 -19.98
CA GLU A 45 -5.02 -11.56 -19.65
C GLU A 45 -5.86 -11.55 -18.36
N THR A 46 -6.32 -12.72 -17.89
CA THR A 46 -7.22 -12.82 -16.73
C THR A 46 -6.54 -12.31 -15.45
N ALA A 47 -5.26 -12.59 -15.26
CA ALA A 47 -4.50 -12.09 -14.11
C ALA A 47 -4.25 -10.58 -14.21
N ARG A 48 -3.94 -10.06 -15.42
CA ARG A 48 -3.78 -8.61 -15.65
C ARG A 48 -5.09 -7.86 -15.48
N LEU A 49 -6.19 -8.42 -15.97
CA LEU A 49 -7.54 -7.84 -15.79
C LEU A 49 -7.96 -7.88 -14.32
N ALA A 50 -7.66 -8.98 -13.60
CA ALA A 50 -7.92 -9.07 -12.17
C ALA A 50 -7.12 -8.02 -11.39
N ARG A 51 -5.84 -7.81 -11.71
CA ARG A 51 -5.00 -6.75 -11.13
C ARG A 51 -5.55 -5.36 -11.43
N ARG A 52 -5.86 -5.06 -12.70
CA ARG A 52 -6.47 -3.77 -13.08
C ARG A 52 -7.82 -3.52 -12.41
N PHE A 53 -8.62 -4.57 -12.24
CA PHE A 53 -9.91 -4.47 -11.57
C PHE A 53 -9.73 -4.22 -10.07
N LEU A 54 -8.76 -4.86 -9.42
CA LEU A 54 -8.40 -4.60 -8.01
C LEU A 54 -7.92 -3.16 -7.83
N MET A 55 -7.00 -2.67 -8.66
CA MET A 55 -6.54 -1.27 -8.60
C MET A 55 -7.67 -0.27 -8.88
N ALA A 56 -8.57 -0.60 -9.80
CA ALA A 56 -9.72 0.26 -10.11
C ALA A 56 -10.74 0.31 -8.96
N ILE A 57 -10.81 -0.73 -8.13
CA ILE A 57 -11.70 -0.78 -6.95
C ILE A 57 -11.05 -0.11 -5.74
N GLU A 58 -9.73 -0.20 -5.56
CA GLU A 58 -9.06 0.46 -4.43
C GLU A 58 -9.16 1.99 -4.51
N ALA A 59 -9.01 2.57 -5.69
CA ALA A 59 -9.13 4.02 -5.87
C ALA A 59 -10.54 4.57 -5.59
N PRO A 60 -11.66 4.01 -6.11
CA PRO A 60 -13.00 4.47 -5.79
C PRO A 60 -13.53 3.91 -4.46
N ALA A 61 -13.06 2.78 -3.92
CA ALA A 61 -13.51 2.30 -2.62
C ALA A 61 -13.09 3.25 -1.50
N ASN A 62 -11.89 3.80 -1.55
CA ASN A 62 -11.46 4.86 -0.63
C ASN A 62 -12.23 6.17 -0.84
N PHE A 63 -12.64 6.48 -2.08
CA PHE A 63 -13.50 7.62 -2.40
C PHE A 63 -14.96 7.36 -1.99
N LEU A 64 -15.48 6.13 -2.19
CA LEU A 64 -16.85 5.73 -1.84
C LEU A 64 -17.07 5.56 -0.33
N ILE A 65 -16.02 5.26 0.46
CA ILE A 65 -16.13 5.23 1.93
C ILE A 65 -16.29 6.64 2.50
N GLY A 66 -15.76 7.67 1.83
CA GLY A 66 -15.99 9.08 2.20
C GLY A 66 -17.29 9.70 1.64
N LEU A 67 -17.95 9.06 0.68
CA LEU A 67 -19.17 9.59 0.04
C LEU A 67 -20.44 9.53 0.89
N PRO A 68 -20.68 8.55 1.79
CA PRO A 68 -21.90 8.52 2.60
C PRO A 68 -22.11 9.77 3.45
N ASP A 69 -21.01 10.34 3.98
CA ASP A 69 -21.08 11.57 4.79
C ASP A 69 -21.37 12.83 3.95
N ILE A 70 -21.08 12.80 2.64
CA ILE A 70 -21.28 13.94 1.74
C ILE A 70 -22.70 13.95 1.11
N ILE A 71 -23.33 12.78 0.94
CA ILE A 71 -24.60 12.66 0.19
C ILE A 71 -25.80 12.26 1.06
N GLY A 72 -25.59 11.96 2.36
CA GLY A 72 -26.70 11.66 3.29
C GLY A 72 -27.53 10.43 2.90
N LEU A 73 -26.93 9.45 2.23
CA LEU A 73 -27.58 8.21 1.82
C LEU A 73 -27.45 7.13 2.89
N ASP A 74 -28.09 7.34 4.04
CA ASP A 74 -28.37 6.33 5.05
C ASP A 74 -29.44 5.35 4.53
N GLY A 75 -29.06 4.48 3.58
CA GLY A 75 -30.04 3.64 2.91
C GLY A 75 -29.53 2.24 2.55
N PRO A 76 -30.24 1.52 1.70
CA PRO A 76 -30.01 0.10 1.38
C PRO A 76 -28.62 -0.22 0.83
N LEU A 77 -27.90 0.77 0.30
CA LEU A 77 -26.58 0.61 -0.26
C LEU A 77 -25.51 0.37 0.82
N SER A 78 -25.61 1.05 1.97
CA SER A 78 -24.73 0.80 3.12
C SER A 78 -24.91 -0.61 3.67
N ARG A 79 -26.16 -1.12 3.70
CA ARG A 79 -26.45 -2.51 4.08
C ARG A 79 -25.92 -3.54 3.08
N LEU A 80 -25.95 -3.23 1.79
CA LEU A 80 -25.39 -4.10 0.74
C LEU A 80 -23.87 -4.15 0.83
N ILE A 81 -23.22 -3.00 1.02
CA ILE A 81 -21.76 -2.91 1.24
C ILE A 81 -21.37 -3.65 2.53
N ASP A 82 -22.15 -3.51 3.59
CA ASP A 82 -21.94 -4.22 4.87
C ASP A 82 -22.18 -5.73 4.72
N LEU A 83 -23.16 -6.16 3.93
CA LEU A 83 -23.41 -7.57 3.65
C LEU A 83 -22.29 -8.20 2.82
N ILE A 84 -21.82 -7.51 1.79
CA ILE A 84 -20.68 -7.93 0.96
C ILE A 84 -19.40 -7.98 1.81
N SER A 85 -19.15 -6.95 2.61
CA SER A 85 -17.97 -6.89 3.49
C SER A 85 -18.00 -7.96 4.58
N ARG A 86 -19.18 -8.30 5.13
CA ARG A 86 -19.35 -9.42 6.08
C ARG A 86 -19.13 -10.77 5.41
N GLY A 87 -19.60 -10.97 4.17
CA GLY A 87 -19.36 -12.18 3.40
C GLY A 87 -17.87 -12.41 3.10
N VAL A 88 -17.13 -11.34 2.83
CA VAL A 88 -15.67 -11.39 2.63
C VAL A 88 -14.93 -11.57 3.96
N ARG A 89 -15.45 -11.03 5.08
CA ARG A 89 -14.83 -11.11 6.42
C ARG A 89 -14.95 -12.48 7.10
N HIS A 90 -15.89 -13.35 6.71
CA HIS A 90 -16.10 -14.66 7.36
C HIS A 90 -15.20 -15.79 6.85
N GLY A 91 -14.19 -15.50 6.09
CA GLY A 91 -13.28 -16.46 5.50
C GLY A 91 -11.87 -16.44 6.07
N LYS A 92 -11.66 -16.90 7.34
CA LYS A 92 -10.45 -17.61 7.80
C LYS A 92 -9.08 -16.93 7.80
N LYS A 93 -8.27 -17.36 8.85
CA LYS A 93 -6.80 -17.30 8.94
C LYS A 93 -6.17 -16.37 7.91
N ASN A 94 -5.78 -15.20 8.36
CA ASN A 94 -4.94 -14.30 7.59
C ASN A 94 -3.67 -15.07 7.20
N ASN A 95 -3.63 -15.64 6.01
CA ASN A 95 -2.41 -16.16 5.42
C ASN A 95 -1.60 -14.94 4.99
N PHE A 96 -0.97 -14.29 5.96
CA PHE A 96 0.00 -13.25 5.66
C PHE A 96 1.23 -13.90 5.03
N LEU A 97 1.71 -13.30 3.96
CA LEU A 97 3.00 -13.62 3.35
C LEU A 97 3.86 -12.36 3.41
N LEU A 98 5.12 -12.52 3.73
CA LEU A 98 6.10 -11.44 3.72
C LEU A 98 6.89 -11.53 2.41
N ILE A 99 7.09 -10.39 1.75
CA ILE A 99 7.96 -10.34 0.57
C ILE A 99 9.39 -10.73 0.99
N PRO A 100 10.06 -11.64 0.24
CA PRO A 100 11.40 -12.11 0.57
C PRO A 100 12.40 -10.95 0.73
N GLY A 101 13.24 -11.01 1.77
CA GLY A 101 14.27 -10.01 2.07
C GLY A 101 13.77 -8.75 2.79
N VAL A 102 12.46 -8.55 2.93
CA VAL A 102 11.89 -7.35 3.56
C VAL A 102 12.27 -7.24 5.03
N LYS A 103 12.26 -8.34 5.78
CA LYS A 103 12.59 -8.28 7.22
C LYS A 103 14.04 -7.88 7.46
N GLU A 104 14.95 -8.40 6.67
CA GLU A 104 16.38 -8.09 6.70
C GLU A 104 16.62 -6.63 6.29
N MET A 105 15.93 -6.16 5.26
CA MET A 105 15.95 -4.77 4.80
C MET A 105 15.47 -3.82 5.92
N LEU A 106 14.34 -4.11 6.54
CA LEU A 106 13.82 -3.29 7.65
C LEU A 106 14.78 -3.26 8.84
N ALA A 107 15.38 -4.41 9.19
CA ALA A 107 16.35 -4.50 10.28
C ALA A 107 17.60 -3.64 10.02
N GLU A 108 18.08 -3.56 8.78
CA GLU A 108 19.23 -2.73 8.40
C GLU A 108 18.84 -1.24 8.35
N LEU A 109 17.74 -0.90 7.67
CA LEU A 109 17.34 0.50 7.48
C LEU A 109 16.90 1.16 8.79
N SER A 110 16.26 0.44 9.70
CA SER A 110 15.83 0.98 11.00
C SER A 110 16.98 1.43 11.90
N GLN A 111 18.20 0.98 11.65
CA GLN A 111 19.39 1.44 12.37
C GLN A 111 19.85 2.83 11.94
N ARG A 112 19.42 3.29 10.75
CA ARG A 112 19.90 4.52 10.12
C ARG A 112 18.80 5.56 9.93
N TYR A 113 17.56 5.10 9.76
CA TYR A 113 16.40 5.93 9.46
C TYR A 113 15.24 5.58 10.40
N PRO A 114 14.47 6.54 10.91
CA PRO A 114 13.16 6.28 11.44
C PRO A 114 12.26 5.78 10.29
N LEU A 115 11.56 4.67 10.55
CA LEU A 115 10.67 4.04 9.59
C LEU A 115 9.22 4.18 10.06
N ALA A 116 8.29 4.34 9.12
CA ALA A 116 6.86 4.36 9.37
C ALA A 116 6.13 3.40 8.42
N VAL A 117 5.02 2.86 8.89
CA VAL A 117 4.02 2.22 8.03
C VAL A 117 2.97 3.27 7.66
N VAL A 118 2.57 3.32 6.39
CA VAL A 118 1.49 4.17 5.86
C VAL A 118 0.58 3.31 5.00
N SER A 119 -0.44 2.71 5.62
CA SER A 119 -1.34 1.73 4.98
C SER A 119 -2.78 2.24 4.87
N ALA A 120 -3.47 1.87 3.80
CA ALA A 120 -4.91 2.07 3.65
C ALA A 120 -5.75 0.98 4.34
N ARG A 121 -5.11 -0.04 4.93
CA ARG A 121 -5.78 -1.07 5.75
C ARG A 121 -6.28 -0.50 7.07
N ASP A 122 -7.27 -1.19 7.67
CA ASP A 122 -7.66 -0.94 9.05
C ASP A 122 -6.54 -1.31 10.05
N ALA A 123 -6.58 -0.67 11.24
CA ALA A 123 -5.55 -0.83 12.27
C ALA A 123 -5.41 -2.29 12.75
N ARG A 124 -6.53 -3.02 12.87
CA ARG A 124 -6.51 -4.40 13.35
C ARG A 124 -5.74 -5.32 12.39
N THR A 125 -6.03 -5.21 11.09
CA THR A 125 -5.41 -6.05 10.07
C THR A 125 -3.94 -5.69 9.88
N THR A 126 -3.61 -4.39 9.88
CA THR A 126 -2.22 -3.91 9.82
C THR A 126 -1.42 -4.41 11.02
N ASN A 127 -1.93 -4.23 12.23
CA ASN A 127 -1.25 -4.66 13.44
C ASN A 127 -1.05 -6.18 13.48
N SER A 128 -2.08 -6.95 13.09
CA SER A 128 -1.96 -8.42 13.03
C SER A 128 -0.87 -8.90 12.05
N PHE A 129 -0.68 -8.20 10.92
CA PHE A 129 0.41 -8.48 9.99
C PHE A 129 1.78 -8.17 10.61
N LEU A 130 1.93 -6.99 11.22
CA LEU A 130 3.19 -6.57 11.85
C LEU A 130 3.57 -7.47 13.02
N GLU A 131 2.59 -7.90 13.84
CA GLU A 131 2.79 -8.85 14.93
C GLU A 131 3.22 -10.23 14.42
N HIS A 132 2.53 -10.74 13.40
CA HIS A 132 2.79 -12.07 12.85
C HIS A 132 4.24 -12.25 12.41
N PHE A 133 4.85 -11.23 11.81
CA PHE A 133 6.25 -11.25 11.37
C PHE A 133 7.22 -10.58 12.35
N SER A 134 6.73 -10.10 13.51
CA SER A 134 7.53 -9.37 14.50
C SER A 134 8.22 -8.14 13.91
N LEU A 135 7.48 -7.33 13.14
CA LEU A 135 8.00 -6.16 12.45
C LEU A 135 7.86 -4.85 13.24
N PHE A 136 7.01 -4.80 14.28
CA PHE A 136 6.79 -3.59 15.08
C PHE A 136 8.08 -2.91 15.57
N PRO A 137 9.12 -3.65 16.02
CA PRO A 137 10.34 -3.01 16.53
C PRO A 137 11.09 -2.15 15.50
N PHE A 138 10.83 -2.34 14.21
CA PHE A 138 11.48 -1.56 13.16
C PHE A 138 10.80 -0.22 12.89
N PHE A 139 9.54 -0.06 13.28
CA PHE A 139 8.75 1.11 12.95
C PHE A 139 8.58 2.06 14.14
N LYS A 140 8.74 3.36 13.87
CA LYS A 140 8.51 4.43 14.83
C LYS A 140 7.01 4.69 15.02
N CYS A 141 6.25 4.61 13.93
CA CYS A 141 4.81 4.83 13.93
C CYS A 141 4.12 4.04 12.81
N VAL A 142 2.80 3.88 12.95
CA VAL A 142 1.94 3.13 12.02
C VAL A 142 0.70 3.96 11.72
N ALA A 143 0.61 4.50 10.51
CA ALA A 143 -0.58 5.14 9.98
C ALA A 143 -1.47 4.10 9.28
N THR A 144 -2.74 4.09 9.63
CA THR A 144 -3.76 3.19 9.08
C THR A 144 -4.93 4.01 8.53
N ALA A 145 -5.94 3.35 7.96
CA ALA A 145 -7.15 4.01 7.47
C ALA A 145 -7.88 4.85 8.55
N GLN A 146 -7.65 4.59 9.84
CA GLN A 146 -8.28 5.30 10.95
C GLN A 146 -7.37 6.37 11.60
N THR A 147 -6.15 6.56 11.12
CA THR A 147 -5.17 7.47 11.76
C THR A 147 -5.44 8.92 11.41
N CYS A 148 -5.82 9.20 10.16
CA CYS A 148 -6.04 10.56 9.65
C CYS A 148 -7.46 10.69 9.08
N SER A 149 -7.90 11.94 8.86
CA SER A 149 -9.21 12.22 8.25
C SER A 149 -9.29 11.73 6.80
N HIS A 150 -8.16 11.76 6.09
CA HIS A 150 -8.06 11.25 4.73
C HIS A 150 -6.93 10.22 4.65
N THR A 151 -7.15 9.19 3.83
CA THR A 151 -6.14 8.16 3.52
C THR A 151 -5.39 8.52 2.24
N LYS A 152 -4.41 7.72 1.84
CA LYS A 152 -3.81 7.81 0.49
C LYS A 152 -4.91 7.82 -0.58
N PRO A 153 -4.89 8.62 -1.62
CA PRO A 153 -3.74 9.41 -2.14
C PRO A 153 -3.54 10.81 -1.51
N PHE A 154 -4.25 11.16 -0.45
CA PHE A 154 -4.02 12.43 0.25
C PHE A 154 -2.70 12.39 1.00
N ALA A 155 -2.12 13.59 1.24
CA ALA A 155 -0.85 13.75 1.94
C ALA A 155 -0.92 13.42 3.44
N ASP A 156 -2.12 13.49 4.03
CA ASP A 156 -2.37 13.44 5.48
C ASP A 156 -1.60 12.34 6.20
N PRO A 157 -1.63 11.04 5.76
CA PRO A 157 -0.93 9.99 6.50
C PRO A 157 0.59 10.13 6.45
N ILE A 158 1.15 10.67 5.36
CA ILE A 158 2.60 10.90 5.24
C ILE A 158 3.01 12.10 6.08
N LEU A 159 2.23 13.19 6.08
CA LEU A 159 2.45 14.36 6.93
C LEU A 159 2.40 13.98 8.42
N TRP A 160 1.43 13.16 8.81
CA TRP A 160 1.33 12.64 10.17
C TRP A 160 2.54 11.78 10.53
N ALA A 161 2.93 10.83 9.67
CA ALA A 161 4.09 9.98 9.91
C ALA A 161 5.40 10.80 10.01
N ALA A 162 5.57 11.81 9.16
CA ALA A 162 6.71 12.71 9.21
C ALA A 162 6.78 13.46 10.54
N GLN A 163 5.64 13.93 11.06
CA GLN A 163 5.55 14.58 12.38
C GLN A 163 5.94 13.61 13.49
N GLU A 164 5.41 12.38 13.50
CA GLU A 164 5.75 11.36 14.50
C GLU A 164 7.23 10.94 14.47
N MET A 165 7.83 10.97 13.28
CA MET A 165 9.26 10.71 13.09
C MET A 165 10.16 11.93 13.37
N GLY A 166 9.59 13.12 13.54
CA GLY A 166 10.32 14.35 13.83
C GLY A 166 11.10 14.92 12.64
N VAL A 167 10.63 14.67 11.41
CA VAL A 167 11.27 15.14 10.17
C VAL A 167 10.28 15.92 9.30
N PRO A 168 10.74 16.84 8.45
CA PRO A 168 9.87 17.46 7.45
C PRO A 168 9.46 16.42 6.39
N ALA A 169 8.24 16.49 5.87
CA ALA A 169 7.73 15.55 4.88
C ALA A 169 8.59 15.49 3.60
N GLN A 170 9.22 16.61 3.22
CA GLN A 170 10.14 16.70 2.09
C GLN A 170 11.43 15.88 2.28
N ALA A 171 11.73 15.49 3.51
CA ALA A 171 12.84 14.59 3.84
C ALA A 171 12.38 13.13 4.03
N CYS A 172 11.10 12.83 3.79
CA CYS A 172 10.58 11.49 3.76
C CYS A 172 10.71 10.87 2.37
N LEU A 173 10.81 9.56 2.35
CA LEU A 173 10.66 8.72 1.18
C LEU A 173 9.40 7.88 1.35
N MET A 174 8.47 7.94 0.40
CA MET A 174 7.34 7.00 0.32
C MET A 174 7.70 5.84 -0.59
N VAL A 175 7.57 4.61 -0.10
CA VAL A 175 7.79 3.37 -0.83
C VAL A 175 6.46 2.63 -0.92
N GLY A 176 6.01 2.34 -2.11
CA GLY A 176 4.73 1.67 -2.37
C GLY A 176 4.66 1.07 -3.76
N ASP A 177 3.66 0.24 -3.98
CA ASP A 177 3.47 -0.50 -5.24
C ASP A 177 2.31 0.04 -6.07
N THR A 178 1.57 1.04 -5.59
CA THR A 178 0.39 1.57 -6.28
C THR A 178 0.53 3.04 -6.67
N THR A 179 -0.27 3.45 -7.67
CA THR A 179 -0.39 4.86 -8.08
C THR A 179 -0.88 5.77 -6.94
N VAL A 180 -1.59 5.18 -5.97
CA VAL A 180 -2.13 5.88 -4.79
C VAL A 180 -1.00 6.27 -3.84
N ASP A 181 0.02 5.42 -3.70
CA ASP A 181 1.22 5.69 -2.90
C ASP A 181 2.06 6.81 -3.49
N MET A 182 2.29 6.73 -4.81
CA MET A 182 3.05 7.73 -5.54
C MET A 182 2.41 9.11 -5.41
N ARG A 183 1.10 9.21 -5.62
CA ARG A 183 0.35 10.45 -5.46
C ARG A 183 0.36 10.96 -4.02
N ALA A 184 0.26 10.09 -3.03
CA ALA A 184 0.33 10.51 -1.63
C ALA A 184 1.70 11.11 -1.30
N GLY A 185 2.78 10.48 -1.79
CA GLY A 185 4.15 11.01 -1.67
C GLY A 185 4.31 12.36 -2.34
N GLU A 186 3.89 12.47 -3.60
CA GLU A 186 3.93 13.73 -4.36
C GLU A 186 3.13 14.84 -3.67
N ASN A 187 1.91 14.55 -3.22
CA ASN A 187 1.05 15.50 -2.50
C ASN A 187 1.64 15.96 -1.16
N ALA A 188 2.43 15.11 -0.50
CA ALA A 188 3.16 15.46 0.73
C ALA A 188 4.49 16.21 0.46
N GLY A 189 4.91 16.29 -0.80
CA GLY A 189 6.21 16.83 -1.20
C GLY A 189 7.38 15.90 -0.87
N SER A 190 7.10 14.61 -0.60
CA SER A 190 8.10 13.55 -0.36
C SER A 190 8.64 13.01 -1.67
N GLN A 191 9.83 12.40 -1.62
CA GLN A 191 10.30 11.56 -2.71
C GLN A 191 9.56 10.22 -2.71
N THR A 192 9.52 9.54 -3.86
CA THR A 192 8.73 8.33 -4.04
C THR A 192 9.52 7.23 -4.76
N ILE A 193 9.37 6.02 -4.27
CA ILE A 193 9.85 4.80 -4.95
C ILE A 193 8.66 3.88 -5.19
N GLY A 194 8.47 3.53 -6.45
CA GLY A 194 7.56 2.47 -6.84
C GLY A 194 8.27 1.10 -6.81
N VAL A 195 7.58 0.07 -6.33
CA VAL A 195 8.08 -1.32 -6.34
C VAL A 195 7.19 -2.19 -7.23
N LEU A 196 7.80 -3.11 -7.99
CA LEU A 196 7.09 -3.97 -8.95
C LEU A 196 6.73 -5.34 -8.36
N CYS A 197 7.05 -5.59 -7.10
CA CYS A 197 6.66 -6.82 -6.40
C CYS A 197 5.19 -6.85 -6.00
N GLY A 198 4.43 -5.78 -6.24
CA GLY A 198 3.01 -5.64 -5.96
C GLY A 198 2.15 -5.50 -7.22
N PHE A 199 1.09 -4.67 -7.13
CA PHE A 199 0.06 -4.54 -8.19
C PHE A 199 0.45 -3.63 -9.34
N GLY A 200 1.28 -2.59 -9.08
CA GLY A 200 1.56 -1.52 -10.02
C GLY A 200 2.42 -1.94 -11.21
N GLU A 201 2.10 -1.40 -12.37
CA GLU A 201 2.94 -1.49 -13.56
C GLU A 201 3.91 -0.28 -13.61
N GLU A 202 5.13 -0.49 -14.09
CA GLU A 202 6.18 0.55 -14.13
C GLU A 202 5.70 1.86 -14.75
N ASP A 203 5.04 1.79 -15.90
CA ASP A 203 4.55 2.97 -16.63
C ASP A 203 3.49 3.75 -15.84
N GLU A 204 2.66 3.06 -15.06
CA GLU A 204 1.61 3.69 -14.23
C GLU A 204 2.23 4.37 -13.02
N LEU A 205 3.17 3.72 -12.35
CA LEU A 205 3.89 4.27 -11.21
C LEU A 205 4.70 5.50 -11.61
N ARG A 206 5.43 5.44 -12.74
CA ARG A 206 6.19 6.59 -13.26
C ARG A 206 5.27 7.78 -13.59
N ARG A 207 4.14 7.53 -14.27
CA ARG A 207 3.15 8.59 -14.57
C ARG A 207 2.48 9.18 -13.34
N SER A 208 2.48 8.44 -12.24
CA SER A 208 1.88 8.86 -10.97
C SER A 208 2.88 9.47 -10.00
N GLY A 209 4.10 9.76 -10.45
CA GLY A 209 5.09 10.52 -9.69
C GLY A 209 6.21 9.69 -9.06
N ALA A 210 6.41 8.41 -9.44
CA ALA A 210 7.56 7.65 -8.95
C ALA A 210 8.88 8.27 -9.43
N ASP A 211 9.73 8.68 -8.50
CA ASP A 211 11.08 9.19 -8.78
C ASP A 211 12.03 8.06 -9.20
N LEU A 212 11.82 6.86 -8.66
CA LEU A 212 12.55 5.63 -8.99
C LEU A 212 11.62 4.42 -8.94
N ILE A 213 11.96 3.39 -9.70
CA ILE A 213 11.30 2.08 -9.68
C ILE A 213 12.34 1.02 -9.28
N LEU A 214 11.94 0.11 -8.39
CA LEU A 214 12.68 -1.08 -8.00
C LEU A 214 11.87 -2.34 -8.33
N ASP A 215 12.52 -3.44 -8.62
CA ASP A 215 11.84 -4.71 -8.86
C ASP A 215 11.22 -5.26 -7.57
N THR A 216 11.92 -5.09 -6.45
CA THR A 216 11.45 -5.51 -5.13
C THR A 216 11.81 -4.50 -4.04
N THR A 217 11.00 -4.44 -3.00
CA THR A 217 11.24 -3.56 -1.84
C THR A 217 12.59 -3.84 -1.17
N ALA A 218 13.06 -5.09 -1.19
CA ALA A 218 14.32 -5.47 -0.56
C ALA A 218 15.54 -4.77 -1.18
N GLU A 219 15.49 -4.35 -2.46
CA GLU A 219 16.57 -3.63 -3.15
C GLU A 219 16.84 -2.23 -2.57
N LEU A 220 15.90 -1.71 -1.78
CA LEU A 220 16.04 -0.40 -1.15
C LEU A 220 17.30 -0.29 -0.28
N VAL A 221 17.74 -1.38 0.35
CA VAL A 221 18.99 -1.42 1.14
C VAL A 221 20.18 -1.01 0.30
N ASP A 222 20.32 -1.57 -0.90
CA ASP A 222 21.50 -1.31 -1.74
C ASP A 222 21.51 0.12 -2.29
N LEU A 223 20.33 0.68 -2.53
CA LEU A 223 20.17 2.08 -2.90
C LEU A 223 20.58 3.03 -1.77
N MET A 224 20.24 2.69 -0.52
CA MET A 224 20.46 3.55 0.65
C MET A 224 21.85 3.35 1.29
N LYS A 225 22.68 2.44 0.79
CA LYS A 225 24.09 2.25 1.21
C LYS A 225 25.04 3.27 0.59
N LYS A 226 24.66 3.91 -0.50
CA LYS A 226 25.46 4.90 -1.23
C LYS A 226 25.31 6.27 -0.61
#